data_24f9c4c3bd636043bec34a81ddeb5712
#
_entry.id   24f9c4c3bd636043bec34a81ddeb5712
#
_cell.length_a   1.000
_cell.length_b   1.000
_cell.length_c   1.000
_cell.angle_alpha   90.00
_cell.angle_beta   90.00
_cell.angle_gamma   90.00
#
_symmetry.space_group_name_H-M   'P 1'
#
loop_
_entity.id
_entity.type
_entity.pdbx_description
1 polymer ?
#
loop_
_entity_poly.entity_id
_entity_poly.type
_entity_poly.pdbx_seq_one_letter_code
_entity_poly.pdbx_strand_id
1 'polypeptide(L)'
;MFNTLLVALDGGPQHDRVLDLAATMAGPRSRLHLLCVLDPEFALAAGATDADRREYPAAARQQAHAEAVLADALAELRERGVDAIAQLPCGDPGEVISAQARRLQCDLIVIGHRHLSRLQRLFEPSVGQWTIDHAPCPVLVETRDP
;
A
#
# COMPACT_ATOMS: atom_id res chain seq x y z
N MET A 1 11.70 -5.65 -18.02
CA MET A 1 10.36 -5.69 -17.42
C MET A 1 10.48 -6.08 -15.96
N PHE A 2 9.66 -5.48 -15.11
CA PHE A 2 9.72 -5.75 -13.67
C PHE A 2 9.05 -7.08 -13.32
N ASN A 3 9.65 -7.83 -12.42
CA ASN A 3 9.18 -9.16 -12.04
C ASN A 3 8.35 -9.15 -10.77
N THR A 4 8.77 -8.37 -9.78
CA THR A 4 8.11 -8.30 -8.47
C THR A 4 7.92 -6.83 -8.10
N LEU A 5 6.67 -6.40 -8.11
CA LEU A 5 6.29 -5.01 -7.83
C LEU A 5 5.61 -4.92 -6.47
N LEU A 6 5.95 -3.88 -5.72
CA LEU A 6 5.24 -3.54 -4.50
C LEU A 6 4.43 -2.28 -4.77
N VAL A 7 3.13 -2.33 -4.49
CA VAL A 7 2.19 -1.24 -4.73
C VAL A 7 1.58 -0.82 -3.40
N ALA A 8 1.88 0.39 -2.95
CA ALA A 8 1.32 0.92 -1.72
C ALA A 8 0.05 1.71 -2.00
N LEU A 9 -1.04 1.33 -1.36
CA LEU A 9 -2.37 1.91 -1.52
C LEU A 9 -2.86 2.48 -0.19
N ASP A 10 -3.59 3.57 -0.24
CA ASP A 10 -4.20 4.16 0.95
C ASP A 10 -5.72 4.42 0.79
N GLY A 11 -6.28 4.04 -0.36
CA GLY A 11 -7.68 4.33 -0.69
C GLY A 11 -7.94 5.80 -1.02
N GLY A 12 -6.89 6.57 -1.24
CA GLY A 12 -6.98 7.98 -1.60
C GLY A 12 -7.44 8.21 -3.04
N PRO A 13 -7.55 9.50 -3.46
CA PRO A 13 -8.10 9.84 -4.77
C PRO A 13 -7.26 9.36 -5.95
N GLN A 14 -6.00 8.98 -5.74
CA GLN A 14 -5.12 8.46 -6.78
C GLN A 14 -5.13 6.94 -6.90
N HIS A 15 -5.98 6.25 -6.14
CA HIS A 15 -6.03 4.78 -6.09
C HIS A 15 -6.07 4.15 -7.48
N ASP A 16 -7.01 4.57 -8.32
CA ASP A 16 -7.18 3.99 -9.66
C ASP A 16 -5.97 4.25 -10.55
N ARG A 17 -5.38 5.44 -10.48
CA ARG A 17 -4.19 5.76 -11.27
C ARG A 17 -2.97 4.98 -10.84
N VAL A 18 -2.82 4.77 -9.54
CA VAL A 18 -1.72 3.94 -9.02
C VAL A 18 -1.86 2.49 -9.50
N LEU A 19 -3.07 1.95 -9.46
CA LEU A 19 -3.32 0.60 -9.98
C LEU A 19 -3.09 0.51 -11.48
N ASP A 20 -3.55 1.49 -12.26
CA ASP A 20 -3.32 1.54 -13.70
C ASP A 20 -1.82 1.57 -14.02
N LEU A 21 -1.08 2.40 -13.29
CA LEU A 21 0.36 2.52 -13.47
C LEU A 21 1.05 1.19 -13.15
N ALA A 22 0.70 0.57 -12.02
CA ALA A 22 1.26 -0.71 -11.62
C ALA A 22 0.94 -1.81 -12.64
N ALA A 23 -0.29 -1.88 -13.11
CA ALA A 23 -0.69 -2.85 -14.13
C ALA A 23 0.04 -2.64 -15.45
N THR A 24 0.28 -1.37 -15.82
CA THR A 24 1.05 -1.04 -17.03
C THR A 24 2.50 -1.49 -16.93
N MET A 25 3.10 -1.38 -15.74
CA MET A 25 4.48 -1.78 -15.51
C MET A 25 4.64 -3.29 -15.32
N ALA A 26 3.54 -4.00 -15.08
CA ALA A 26 3.54 -5.45 -14.91
C ALA A 26 3.61 -6.16 -16.26
N GLY A 27 4.41 -7.19 -16.32
CA GLY A 27 4.44 -8.11 -17.45
C GLY A 27 3.66 -9.41 -17.18
N PRO A 28 3.62 -10.33 -18.16
CA PRO A 28 2.85 -11.58 -18.02
C PRO A 28 3.31 -12.47 -16.86
N ARG A 29 4.53 -12.32 -16.41
CA ARG A 29 5.12 -13.10 -15.32
C ARG A 29 5.34 -12.28 -14.06
N SER A 30 4.90 -11.04 -14.06
CA SER A 30 5.05 -10.17 -12.89
C SER A 30 4.10 -10.58 -11.77
N ARG A 31 4.56 -10.40 -10.55
CA ARG A 31 3.75 -10.53 -9.35
C ARG A 31 3.68 -9.20 -8.64
N LEU A 32 2.49 -8.77 -8.29
CA LEU A 32 2.26 -7.57 -7.53
C LEU A 32 1.96 -7.91 -6.08
N HIS A 33 2.62 -7.18 -5.17
CA HIS A 33 2.31 -7.20 -3.75
C HIS A 33 1.63 -5.89 -3.41
N LEU A 34 0.35 -5.95 -3.08
CA LEU A 34 -0.43 -4.77 -2.68
C LEU A 34 -0.31 -4.60 -1.17
N LEU A 35 0.06 -3.41 -0.75
CA LEU A 35 0.13 -3.06 0.67
C LEU A 35 -0.80 -1.90 0.99
N CYS A 36 -1.54 -2.03 2.09
CA CYS A 36 -2.16 -0.91 2.77
C CYS A 36 -1.63 -0.93 4.19
N VAL A 37 -0.93 0.11 4.61
CA VAL A 37 -0.27 0.14 5.92
C VAL A 37 -1.21 0.75 6.94
N LEU A 38 -1.48 0.01 8.02
CA LEU A 38 -2.29 0.48 9.14
C LEU A 38 -1.45 1.32 10.11
N ASP A 39 -2.05 2.41 10.60
CA ASP A 39 -1.45 3.20 11.66
C ASP A 39 -1.44 2.37 12.96
N PRO A 40 -0.30 2.27 13.66
CA PRO A 40 -0.21 1.51 14.90
C PRO A 40 -1.19 1.97 15.98
N GLU A 41 -1.53 3.26 16.04
CA GLU A 41 -2.47 3.81 17.01
C GLU A 41 -3.89 3.26 16.82
N PHE A 42 -4.23 2.83 15.61
CA PHE A 42 -5.58 2.37 15.26
C PHE A 42 -5.61 0.90 14.85
N ALA A 43 -4.49 0.18 14.95
CA ALA A 43 -4.46 -1.23 14.56
C ALA A 43 -5.04 -2.11 15.66
N LEU A 44 -5.93 -3.01 15.27
CA LEU A 44 -6.40 -4.08 16.16
C LEU A 44 -5.42 -5.25 16.09
N ALA A 45 -5.23 -5.92 17.22
CA ALA A 45 -4.40 -7.11 17.26
C ALA A 45 -4.98 -8.21 16.36
N ALA A 46 -4.11 -9.07 15.85
CA ALA A 46 -4.54 -10.27 15.14
C ALA A 46 -5.40 -11.12 16.08
N GLY A 47 -6.57 -11.55 15.60
CA GLY A 47 -7.52 -12.31 16.43
C GLY A 47 -8.43 -11.43 17.31
N ALA A 48 -8.48 -10.11 17.05
CA ALA A 48 -9.42 -9.22 17.75
C ALA A 48 -10.85 -9.75 17.69
N THR A 49 -11.54 -9.69 18.83
CA THR A 49 -12.92 -10.14 18.97
C THR A 49 -13.91 -9.05 18.54
N ASP A 50 -15.19 -9.41 18.41
CA ASP A 50 -16.26 -8.42 18.17
C ASP A 50 -16.36 -7.43 19.34
N ALA A 51 -16.06 -7.86 20.56
CA ALA A 51 -16.00 -6.99 21.73
C ALA A 51 -14.87 -5.96 21.58
N ASP A 52 -13.70 -6.37 21.13
CA ASP A 52 -12.57 -5.46 20.87
C ASP A 52 -12.90 -4.43 19.80
N ARG A 53 -13.57 -4.85 18.74
CA ARG A 53 -14.01 -3.94 17.67
C ARG A 53 -15.04 -2.93 18.14
N ARG A 54 -15.90 -3.30 19.07
CA ARG A 54 -16.88 -2.38 19.68
C ARG A 54 -16.21 -1.39 20.62
N GLU A 55 -15.18 -1.83 21.35
CA GLU A 55 -14.41 -0.98 22.24
C GLU A 55 -13.52 0.02 21.50
N TYR A 56 -13.00 -0.39 20.30
CA TYR A 56 -12.13 0.45 19.46
C TYR A 56 -12.74 0.67 18.08
N PRO A 57 -13.85 1.41 17.97
CA PRO A 57 -14.57 1.53 16.70
C PRO A 57 -13.79 2.25 15.60
N ALA A 58 -12.92 3.20 15.97
CA ALA A 58 -12.08 3.89 14.98
C ALA A 58 -11.06 2.94 14.34
N ALA A 59 -10.42 2.10 15.14
CA ALA A 59 -9.49 1.07 14.66
C ALA A 59 -10.20 0.04 13.77
N ALA A 60 -11.40 -0.39 14.19
CA ALA A 60 -12.19 -1.34 13.42
C ALA A 60 -12.58 -0.75 12.04
N ARG A 61 -12.98 0.52 11.99
CA ARG A 61 -13.33 1.20 10.74
C ARG A 61 -12.12 1.35 9.81
N GLN A 62 -10.97 1.72 10.37
CA GLN A 62 -9.74 1.85 9.59
C GLN A 62 -9.33 0.52 8.97
N GLN A 63 -9.36 -0.54 9.75
CA GLN A 63 -9.03 -1.88 9.26
C GLN A 63 -10.02 -2.34 8.20
N ALA A 64 -11.32 -2.18 8.42
CA ALA A 64 -12.34 -2.55 7.44
C ALA A 64 -12.20 -1.77 6.14
N HIS A 65 -11.90 -0.47 6.23
CA HIS A 65 -11.64 0.36 5.04
C HIS A 65 -10.42 -0.14 4.26
N ALA A 66 -9.32 -0.41 4.95
CA ALA A 66 -8.10 -0.92 4.32
C ALA A 66 -8.32 -2.30 3.67
N GLU A 67 -9.05 -3.18 4.34
CA GLU A 67 -9.41 -4.50 3.77
C GLU A 67 -10.26 -4.34 2.50
N ALA A 68 -11.21 -3.41 2.48
CA ALA A 68 -12.03 -3.12 1.31
C ALA A 68 -11.18 -2.57 0.15
N VAL A 69 -10.27 -1.64 0.43
CA VAL A 69 -9.35 -1.09 -0.57
C VAL A 69 -8.54 -2.20 -1.24
N LEU A 70 -7.98 -3.10 -0.44
CA LEU A 70 -7.18 -4.21 -0.96
C LEU A 70 -8.03 -5.23 -1.73
N ALA A 71 -9.23 -5.54 -1.24
CA ALA A 71 -10.13 -6.48 -1.92
C ALA A 71 -10.55 -5.96 -3.30
N ASP A 72 -10.92 -4.68 -3.39
CA ASP A 72 -11.29 -4.04 -4.65
C ASP A 72 -10.12 -4.01 -5.63
N ALA A 73 -8.94 -3.69 -5.15
CA ALA A 73 -7.72 -3.66 -5.96
C ALA A 73 -7.37 -5.05 -6.50
N LEU A 74 -7.47 -6.08 -5.66
CA LEU A 74 -7.23 -7.47 -6.09
C LEU A 74 -8.23 -7.91 -7.17
N ALA A 75 -9.50 -7.58 -6.99
CA ALA A 75 -10.54 -7.92 -7.96
C ALA A 75 -10.27 -7.26 -9.31
N GLU A 76 -9.91 -5.97 -9.31
CA GLU A 76 -9.61 -5.22 -10.51
C GLU A 76 -8.38 -5.79 -11.24
N LEU A 77 -7.31 -6.09 -10.52
CA LEU A 77 -6.10 -6.66 -11.13
C LEU A 77 -6.34 -8.06 -11.66
N ARG A 78 -7.15 -8.86 -10.97
CA ARG A 78 -7.53 -10.20 -11.43
C ARG A 78 -8.31 -10.13 -12.75
N GLU A 79 -9.22 -9.18 -12.89
CA GLU A 79 -9.95 -8.96 -14.15
C GLU A 79 -9.01 -8.58 -15.30
N ARG A 80 -7.89 -7.93 -14.99
CA ARG A 80 -6.86 -7.59 -15.97
C ARG A 80 -5.86 -8.72 -16.23
N GLY A 81 -6.01 -9.86 -15.57
CA GLY A 81 -5.09 -10.99 -15.69
C GLY A 81 -3.74 -10.77 -14.99
N VAL A 82 -3.68 -9.87 -14.02
CA VAL A 82 -2.46 -9.58 -13.27
C VAL A 82 -2.45 -10.37 -11.96
N ASP A 83 -1.35 -11.11 -11.72
CA ASP A 83 -1.16 -11.88 -10.48
C ASP A 83 -0.81 -10.93 -9.34
N ALA A 84 -1.64 -10.90 -8.29
CA ALA A 84 -1.45 -10.01 -7.16
C ALA A 84 -1.82 -10.67 -5.83
N ILE A 85 -1.09 -10.30 -4.79
CA ILE A 85 -1.31 -10.72 -3.41
C ILE A 85 -1.44 -9.45 -2.56
N ALA A 86 -2.33 -9.44 -1.58
CA ALA A 86 -2.53 -8.30 -0.69
C ALA A 86 -2.02 -8.59 0.72
N GLN A 87 -1.47 -7.58 1.37
CA GLN A 87 -1.03 -7.61 2.75
C GLN A 87 -1.46 -6.32 3.46
N LEU A 88 -1.74 -6.44 4.75
CA LEU A 88 -2.22 -5.34 5.59
C LEU A 88 -1.29 -5.19 6.81
N PRO A 89 -0.04 -4.77 6.59
CA PRO A 89 0.89 -4.58 7.70
C PRO A 89 0.56 -3.34 8.52
N CYS A 90 1.10 -3.32 9.74
CA CYS A 90 0.96 -2.21 10.67
C CYS A 90 2.34 -1.60 10.93
N GLY A 91 2.42 -0.30 11.00
CA GLY A 91 3.67 0.39 11.32
C GLY A 91 3.80 1.75 10.66
N ASP A 92 4.99 2.30 10.68
CA ASP A 92 5.31 3.50 9.93
C ASP A 92 5.34 3.18 8.43
N PRO A 93 4.53 3.86 7.61
CA PRO A 93 4.39 3.49 6.20
C PRO A 93 5.69 3.44 5.40
N GLY A 94 6.55 4.43 5.54
CA GLY A 94 7.82 4.46 4.82
C GLY A 94 8.73 3.29 5.19
N GLU A 95 8.87 3.03 6.49
CA GLU A 95 9.67 1.92 6.99
C GLU A 95 9.09 0.57 6.57
N VAL A 96 7.77 0.41 6.67
CA VAL A 96 7.09 -0.82 6.28
C VAL A 96 7.24 -1.10 4.78
N ILE A 97 7.01 -0.09 3.95
CA ILE A 97 7.15 -0.23 2.49
C ILE A 97 8.58 -0.68 2.13
N SER A 98 9.59 -0.01 2.67
CA SER A 98 10.98 -0.34 2.36
C SER A 98 11.39 -1.71 2.89
N ALA A 99 10.97 -2.06 4.10
CA ALA A 99 11.25 -3.37 4.69
C ALA A 99 10.58 -4.50 3.91
N GLN A 100 9.33 -4.32 3.50
CA GLN A 100 8.63 -5.32 2.69
C GLN A 100 9.24 -5.47 1.31
N ALA A 101 9.64 -4.37 0.69
CA ALA A 101 10.32 -4.43 -0.61
C ALA A 101 11.62 -5.24 -0.54
N ARG A 102 12.39 -5.09 0.54
CA ARG A 102 13.60 -5.90 0.76
C ARG A 102 13.26 -7.36 0.98
N ARG A 103 12.31 -7.64 1.87
CA ARG A 103 11.92 -9.01 2.20
C ARG A 103 11.40 -9.78 0.99
N LEU A 104 10.63 -9.11 0.15
CA LEU A 104 10.03 -9.70 -1.05
C LEU A 104 10.94 -9.63 -2.27
N GLN A 105 12.10 -9.01 -2.15
CA GLN A 105 13.04 -8.79 -3.24
C GLN A 105 12.38 -8.11 -4.44
N CYS A 106 11.61 -7.05 -4.16
CA CYS A 106 10.94 -6.27 -5.19
C CYS A 106 11.93 -5.50 -6.05
N ASP A 107 11.63 -5.41 -7.33
CA ASP A 107 12.43 -4.65 -8.29
C ASP A 107 11.77 -3.33 -8.71
N LEU A 108 10.57 -3.04 -8.23
CA LEU A 108 9.89 -1.76 -8.38
C LEU A 108 8.91 -1.52 -7.23
N ILE A 109 8.88 -0.29 -6.72
CA ILE A 109 7.85 0.20 -5.81
C ILE A 109 7.00 1.22 -6.55
N VAL A 110 5.68 1.11 -6.47
CA VAL A 110 4.73 2.07 -7.05
C VAL A 110 3.91 2.70 -5.93
N ILE A 111 3.92 4.02 -5.87
CA ILE A 111 3.19 4.80 -4.86
C ILE A 111 2.51 6.01 -5.50
N GLY A 112 1.48 6.54 -4.83
CA GLY A 112 0.91 7.83 -5.19
C GLY A 112 1.53 8.98 -4.39
N HIS A 113 1.59 10.17 -4.97
CA HIS A 113 2.19 11.30 -4.27
C HIS A 113 1.29 11.82 -3.13
N ARG A 114 -0.02 11.61 -3.21
CA ARG A 114 -0.94 12.00 -2.14
C ARG A 114 -0.93 11.07 -0.94
N HIS A 115 -0.42 9.88 -1.12
CA HIS A 115 -0.02 9.02 -0.01
C HIS A 115 1.02 9.75 0.87
N LEU A 116 1.84 10.59 0.24
CA LEU A 116 2.84 11.44 0.88
C LEU A 116 2.20 12.56 1.72
N SER A 117 1.10 13.14 1.25
CA SER A 117 0.50 14.32 1.90
C SER A 117 -0.36 13.97 3.13
N ARG A 118 -0.97 12.79 3.19
CA ARG A 118 -1.74 12.35 4.37
C ARG A 118 -0.87 12.13 5.60
N LEU A 119 0.40 11.85 5.37
CA LEU A 119 1.36 11.58 6.41
C LEU A 119 2.20 12.81 6.79
N GLN A 120 2.03 13.92 6.07
CA GLN A 120 2.57 15.22 6.45
C GLN A 120 1.92 15.82 7.70
N ARG A 121 0.97 15.12 8.33
CA ARG A 121 0.33 15.59 9.57
C ARG A 121 1.29 15.78 10.73
N LEU A 122 2.55 15.36 10.60
CA LEU A 122 3.48 15.29 11.73
C LEU A 122 4.85 15.90 11.47
N PHE A 123 4.97 16.87 10.56
CA PHE A 123 6.23 17.59 10.30
C PHE A 123 7.43 16.69 9.92
N GLU A 124 7.18 15.41 9.62
CA GLU A 124 8.18 14.47 9.17
C GLU A 124 8.39 14.57 7.65
N PRO A 125 9.56 14.19 7.13
CA PRO A 125 9.74 14.01 5.69
C PRO A 125 8.62 13.12 5.15
N SER A 126 8.08 13.45 3.99
CA SER A 126 7.00 12.67 3.41
C SER A 126 7.40 11.20 3.32
N VAL A 127 6.42 10.29 3.48
CA VAL A 127 6.64 8.85 3.34
C VAL A 127 7.31 8.52 2.02
N GLY A 128 6.93 9.21 0.95
CA GLY A 128 7.55 9.00 -0.35
C GLY A 128 9.00 9.43 -0.38
N GLN A 129 9.34 10.57 0.22
CA GLN A 129 10.73 10.99 0.31
C GLN A 129 11.54 9.98 1.12
N TRP A 130 11.03 9.55 2.26
CA TRP A 130 11.68 8.52 3.07
C TRP A 130 11.82 7.20 2.30
N THR A 131 10.76 6.79 1.60
CA THR A 131 10.78 5.58 0.77
C THR A 131 11.79 5.70 -0.35
N ILE A 132 11.84 6.84 -1.04
CA ILE A 132 12.83 7.09 -2.10
C ILE A 132 14.24 6.99 -1.55
N ASP A 133 14.49 7.58 -0.38
CA ASP A 133 15.83 7.61 0.21
C ASP A 133 16.30 6.24 0.73
N HIS A 134 15.38 5.36 1.12
CA HIS A 134 15.68 4.08 1.76
C HIS A 134 15.26 2.84 0.96
N ALA A 135 14.66 3.02 -0.20
CA ALA A 135 14.18 1.90 -1.01
C ALA A 135 15.34 1.03 -1.55
N PRO A 136 15.16 -0.30 -1.59
CA PRO A 136 16.16 -1.19 -2.18
C PRO A 136 16.09 -1.27 -3.71
N CYS A 137 15.13 -0.57 -4.33
CA CYS A 137 14.84 -0.63 -5.77
C CYS A 137 14.27 0.71 -6.24
N PRO A 138 14.09 0.91 -7.56
CA PRO A 138 13.44 2.11 -8.09
C PRO A 138 12.04 2.32 -7.51
N VAL A 139 11.67 3.58 -7.34
CA VAL A 139 10.35 4.01 -6.87
C VAL A 139 9.68 4.83 -7.96
N LEU A 140 8.51 4.40 -8.38
CA LEU A 140 7.69 5.10 -9.36
C LEU A 140 6.55 5.80 -8.63
N VAL A 141 6.47 7.11 -8.77
CA VAL A 141 5.49 7.94 -8.07
C VAL A 141 4.44 8.44 -9.06
N GLU A 142 3.18 8.12 -8.80
CA GLU A 142 2.07 8.69 -9.56
C GLU A 142 1.79 10.10 -9.06
N THR A 143 2.04 11.08 -9.91
CA THR A 143 1.91 12.50 -9.55
C THR A 143 0.67 13.16 -10.15
N ARG A 144 0.00 12.51 -11.10
CA ARG A 144 -1.15 13.10 -11.78
C ARG A 144 -2.36 13.17 -10.85
N ASP A 145 -3.11 14.26 -10.94
CA ASP A 145 -4.38 14.37 -10.24
C ASP A 145 -5.39 13.33 -10.77
N PRO A 146 -6.31 12.92 -9.91
CA PRO A 146 -7.33 11.95 -10.28
C PRO A 146 -8.21 12.41 -11.44
#